data_6a38da81e329449a6a91e95d5a1fa967
#
_entry.id   6a38da81e329449a6a91e95d5a1fa967
#
_cell.length_a   1.000
_cell.length_b   1.000
_cell.length_c   1.000
_cell.angle_alpha   90.00
_cell.angle_beta   90.00
_cell.angle_gamma   90.00
#
_symmetry.space_group_name_H-M   'P 1'
#
loop_
_entity.id
_entity.type
_entity.pdbx_description
1 polymer ?
#
loop_
_entity_poly.entity_id
_entity_poly.type
_entity_poly.pdbx_seq_one_letter_code
_entity_poly.pdbx_strand_id
1 'polypeptide(L)'
;MDNKHYIITGGTSGLGYSIVKALLNKGCKVTILSRDLYKFNQIELFKNNKNVQVIECDLLNIEDLTLLESKLSNDIDGFIHCAGLSYIVNMSSISIEQMNEIYKINTINFSILLNVLRKFFVEEPTIVGVSSFASLITDKGTGHYGASKAAFSQILNTLRMEEPKYHVLVVNPGPIDTPFLKKADLHGLYKNMNKTFILNPDKLAETIVKGIQKQKEEINKPQLVHYLLKIYQISPLYLKKKLHKYLA
;
A
#
# COMPACT_ATOMS: atom_id res chain seq x y z
N MET A 1 3.50 -14.67 15.59
CA MET A 1 3.09 -13.24 15.47
C MET A 1 2.21 -12.78 16.64
N ASP A 2 1.90 -13.67 17.53
CA ASP A 2 1.04 -13.36 18.68
C ASP A 2 1.60 -12.18 19.48
N ASN A 3 0.72 -11.28 19.94
CA ASN A 3 1.05 -10.04 20.64
C ASN A 3 1.91 -8.98 19.89
N LYS A 4 2.31 -9.23 18.64
CA LYS A 4 3.02 -8.21 17.86
C LYS A 4 2.13 -7.02 17.53
N HIS A 5 2.70 -5.82 17.60
CA HIS A 5 1.98 -4.56 17.35
C HIS A 5 2.35 -3.96 16.00
N TYR A 6 1.34 -3.79 15.14
CA TYR A 6 1.50 -3.17 13.82
C TYR A 6 0.74 -1.86 13.71
N ILE A 7 1.38 -0.86 13.12
CA ILE A 7 0.70 0.36 12.66
C ILE A 7 0.35 0.19 11.18
N ILE A 8 -0.87 0.57 10.78
CA ILE A 8 -1.31 0.48 9.39
C ILE A 8 -2.01 1.76 8.93
N THR A 9 -1.68 2.22 7.72
CA THR A 9 -2.45 3.22 7.00
C THR A 9 -3.44 2.55 6.05
N GLY A 10 -4.61 3.18 5.85
CA GLY A 10 -5.65 2.64 4.95
C GLY A 10 -6.39 1.42 5.50
N GLY A 11 -6.31 1.14 6.81
CA GLY A 11 -6.87 -0.06 7.46
C GLY A 11 -8.39 -0.12 7.53
N THR A 12 -9.12 0.94 7.17
CA THR A 12 -10.59 1.00 7.27
C THR A 12 -11.34 0.55 6.01
N SER A 13 -10.65 0.11 4.95
CA SER A 13 -11.29 -0.36 3.72
C SER A 13 -10.39 -1.24 2.84
N GLY A 14 -11.02 -1.97 1.92
CA GLY A 14 -10.32 -2.71 0.87
C GLY A 14 -9.23 -3.65 1.41
N LEU A 15 -8.07 -3.63 0.76
CA LEU A 15 -6.94 -4.49 1.14
C LEU A 15 -6.45 -4.21 2.57
N GLY A 16 -6.38 -2.93 2.98
CA GLY A 16 -5.93 -2.57 4.33
C GLY A 16 -6.82 -3.18 5.41
N TYR A 17 -8.14 -3.12 5.24
CA TYR A 17 -9.10 -3.78 6.13
C TYR A 17 -8.87 -5.30 6.19
N SER A 18 -8.67 -5.93 5.03
CA SER A 18 -8.38 -7.39 4.98
C SER A 18 -7.06 -7.74 5.67
N ILE A 19 -6.04 -6.87 5.58
CA ILE A 19 -4.77 -7.05 6.30
C ILE A 19 -5.00 -6.94 7.81
N VAL A 20 -5.74 -5.93 8.28
CA VAL A 20 -6.09 -5.80 9.72
C VAL A 20 -6.77 -7.06 10.21
N LYS A 21 -7.81 -7.54 9.51
CA LYS A 21 -8.52 -8.78 9.83
C LYS A 21 -7.57 -9.98 9.93
N ALA A 22 -6.66 -10.12 8.97
CA ALA A 22 -5.71 -11.23 8.95
C ALA A 22 -4.68 -11.15 10.09
N LEU A 23 -4.24 -9.95 10.48
CA LEU A 23 -3.35 -9.71 11.63
C LEU A 23 -4.05 -10.03 12.96
N LEU A 24 -5.29 -9.54 13.14
CA LEU A 24 -6.09 -9.82 14.34
C LEU A 24 -6.33 -11.32 14.51
N ASN A 25 -6.57 -12.06 13.42
CA ASN A 25 -6.69 -13.51 13.43
C ASN A 25 -5.39 -14.24 13.83
N LYS A 26 -4.25 -13.54 13.86
CA LYS A 26 -2.95 -14.04 14.32
C LYS A 26 -2.58 -13.55 15.72
N GLY A 27 -3.53 -12.95 16.45
CA GLY A 27 -3.31 -12.42 17.79
C GLY A 27 -2.51 -11.12 17.84
N CYS A 28 -2.31 -10.43 16.70
CA CYS A 28 -1.59 -9.17 16.66
C CYS A 28 -2.45 -8.02 17.22
N LYS A 29 -1.78 -7.01 17.75
CA LYS A 29 -2.35 -5.69 18.03
C LYS A 29 -2.18 -4.80 16.79
N VAL A 30 -3.19 -4.01 16.47
CA VAL A 30 -3.17 -3.14 15.28
C VAL A 30 -3.62 -1.73 15.64
N THR A 31 -2.77 -0.75 15.35
CA THR A 31 -3.13 0.67 15.38
C THR A 31 -3.38 1.15 13.96
N ILE A 32 -4.60 1.60 13.66
CA ILE A 32 -4.99 2.11 12.35
C ILE A 32 -4.85 3.63 12.35
N LEU A 33 -4.07 4.17 11.41
CA LEU A 33 -4.06 5.60 11.11
C LEU A 33 -5.16 5.90 10.11
N SER A 34 -6.15 6.69 10.50
CA SER A 34 -7.32 7.02 9.67
C SER A 34 -7.81 8.43 9.94
N ARG A 35 -8.18 9.15 8.89
CA ARG A 35 -8.84 10.46 8.98
C ARG A 35 -10.34 10.36 9.31
N ASP A 36 -10.92 9.16 9.23
CA ASP A 36 -12.35 8.92 9.34
C ASP A 36 -12.64 7.97 10.52
N LEU A 37 -12.77 8.57 11.71
CA LEU A 37 -13.13 7.86 12.93
C LEU A 37 -14.56 7.31 12.88
N TYR A 38 -15.47 8.01 12.20
CA TYR A 38 -16.85 7.55 12.06
C TYR A 38 -16.87 6.21 11.32
N LYS A 39 -16.15 6.12 10.20
CA LYS A 39 -16.04 4.89 9.44
C LYS A 39 -15.41 3.75 10.25
N PHE A 40 -14.37 4.03 11.04
CA PHE A 40 -13.78 3.03 11.95
C PHE A 40 -14.83 2.46 12.90
N ASN A 41 -15.63 3.33 13.53
CA ASN A 41 -16.66 2.94 14.49
C ASN A 41 -17.84 2.15 13.88
N GLN A 42 -18.03 2.21 12.56
CA GLN A 42 -19.04 1.42 11.85
C GLN A 42 -18.57 -0.01 11.50
N ILE A 43 -17.28 -0.29 11.63
CA ILE A 43 -16.74 -1.62 11.30
C ILE A 43 -16.95 -2.58 12.46
N GLU A 44 -17.83 -3.57 12.28
CA GLU A 44 -18.21 -4.52 13.32
C GLU A 44 -17.02 -5.29 13.91
N LEU A 45 -16.05 -5.67 13.07
CA LEU A 45 -14.82 -6.34 13.51
C LEU A 45 -14.01 -5.52 14.53
N PHE A 46 -14.12 -4.20 14.50
CA PHE A 46 -13.34 -3.30 15.35
C PHE A 46 -14.07 -2.96 16.66
N LYS A 47 -15.40 -3.08 16.66
CA LYS A 47 -16.19 -2.82 17.85
C LYS A 47 -15.78 -3.79 18.97
N ASN A 48 -15.51 -3.22 20.15
CA ASN A 48 -15.13 -4.00 21.34
C ASN A 48 -13.90 -4.91 21.18
N ASN A 49 -13.12 -4.75 20.12
CA ASN A 49 -11.89 -5.53 19.91
C ASN A 49 -10.71 -4.82 20.59
N LYS A 50 -10.24 -5.39 21.71
CA LYS A 50 -9.13 -4.82 22.50
C LYS A 50 -7.79 -4.78 21.75
N ASN A 51 -7.65 -5.53 20.67
CA ASN A 51 -6.43 -5.61 19.88
C ASN A 51 -6.40 -4.65 18.70
N VAL A 52 -7.45 -3.83 18.50
CA VAL A 52 -7.46 -2.80 17.46
C VAL A 52 -7.81 -1.45 18.06
N GLN A 53 -7.06 -0.42 17.66
CA GLN A 53 -7.33 0.97 17.99
C GLN A 53 -7.15 1.84 16.75
N VAL A 54 -7.67 3.05 16.82
CA VAL A 54 -7.50 4.06 15.76
C VAL A 54 -6.86 5.31 16.35
N ILE A 55 -5.96 5.90 15.57
CA ILE A 55 -5.46 7.26 15.80
C ILE A 55 -5.94 8.10 14.63
N GLU A 56 -6.61 9.22 14.93
CA GLU A 56 -6.99 10.18 13.92
C GLU A 56 -5.76 10.83 13.30
N CYS A 57 -5.64 10.68 11.98
CA CYS A 57 -4.51 11.16 11.21
C CYS A 57 -4.91 11.30 9.73
N ASP A 58 -4.93 12.52 9.22
CA ASP A 58 -5.03 12.76 7.79
C ASP A 58 -3.63 12.74 7.17
N LEU A 59 -3.40 11.79 6.27
CA LEU A 59 -2.12 11.66 5.59
C LEU A 59 -1.79 12.86 4.68
N LEU A 60 -2.73 13.74 4.39
CA LEU A 60 -2.47 14.99 3.64
C LEU A 60 -2.06 16.16 4.56
N ASN A 61 -2.32 16.04 5.88
CA ASN A 61 -1.98 17.05 6.85
C ASN A 61 -0.64 16.71 7.53
N ILE A 62 0.37 17.56 7.32
CA ILE A 62 1.72 17.36 7.88
C ILE A 62 1.72 17.46 9.42
N GLU A 63 0.86 18.28 9.98
CA GLU A 63 0.75 18.46 11.43
C GLU A 63 0.24 17.18 12.09
N ASP A 64 -0.75 16.51 11.49
CA ASP A 64 -1.24 15.23 11.99
C ASP A 64 -0.14 14.17 12.02
N LEU A 65 0.74 14.16 11.00
CA LEU A 65 1.85 13.21 10.92
C LEU A 65 2.88 13.45 12.04
N THR A 66 3.19 14.70 12.32
CA THR A 66 4.18 15.06 13.38
C THR A 66 3.60 14.88 14.79
N LEU A 67 2.31 15.15 14.98
CA LEU A 67 1.61 14.95 16.26
C LEU A 67 1.48 13.48 16.68
N LEU A 68 1.71 12.52 15.75
CA LEU A 68 1.71 11.09 16.08
C LEU A 68 2.69 10.74 17.19
N GLU A 69 3.84 11.44 17.30
CA GLU A 69 4.82 11.19 18.35
C GLU A 69 4.21 11.26 19.76
N SER A 70 3.28 12.16 19.99
CA SER A 70 2.61 12.33 21.30
C SER A 70 1.52 11.29 21.58
N LYS A 71 1.09 10.54 20.55
CA LYS A 71 -0.02 9.59 20.61
C LYS A 71 0.44 8.12 20.61
N LEU A 72 1.74 7.90 20.43
CA LEU A 72 2.32 6.56 20.29
C LEU A 72 3.09 6.15 21.54
N SER A 73 3.16 4.83 21.77
CA SER A 73 4.00 4.19 22.77
C SER A 73 5.05 3.33 22.06
N ASN A 74 6.10 2.97 22.78
CA ASN A 74 7.18 2.08 22.31
C ASN A 74 6.67 0.68 21.96
N ASP A 75 7.57 -0.14 21.39
CA ASP A 75 7.34 -1.54 21.05
C ASP A 75 6.40 -1.77 19.85
N ILE A 76 6.64 -1.01 18.77
CA ILE A 76 5.99 -1.21 17.48
C ILE A 76 6.81 -2.23 16.68
N ASP A 77 6.24 -3.41 16.43
CA ASP A 77 6.86 -4.49 15.66
C ASP A 77 6.87 -4.24 14.15
N GLY A 78 6.03 -3.33 13.66
CA GLY A 78 6.08 -2.98 12.24
C GLY A 78 5.09 -1.93 11.79
N PHE A 79 5.38 -1.44 10.58
CA PHE A 79 4.58 -0.44 9.90
C PHE A 79 4.14 -0.94 8.51
N ILE A 80 2.84 -0.88 8.23
CA ILE A 80 2.22 -1.31 6.98
C ILE A 80 1.62 -0.10 6.27
N HIS A 81 2.26 0.35 5.21
CA HIS A 81 1.71 1.43 4.39
C HIS A 81 0.84 0.84 3.26
N CYS A 82 -0.49 0.84 3.50
CA CYS A 82 -1.49 0.35 2.56
C CYS A 82 -2.39 1.47 2.01
N ALA A 83 -2.33 2.67 2.59
CA ALA A 83 -3.00 3.83 2.02
C ALA A 83 -2.45 4.14 0.63
N GLY A 84 -3.32 4.55 -0.26
CA GLY A 84 -2.96 4.96 -1.60
C GLY A 84 -4.05 5.79 -2.25
N LEU A 85 -3.66 6.60 -3.21
CA LEU A 85 -4.56 7.44 -4.00
C LEU A 85 -4.20 7.31 -5.48
N SER A 86 -5.22 7.29 -6.33
CA SER A 86 -5.07 7.35 -7.78
C SER A 86 -6.21 8.14 -8.39
N TYR A 87 -5.88 8.88 -9.43
CA TYR A 87 -6.82 9.46 -10.39
C TYR A 87 -6.49 8.88 -11.75
N ILE A 88 -7.42 8.11 -12.31
CA ILE A 88 -7.26 7.50 -13.63
C ILE A 88 -7.76 8.50 -14.67
N VAL A 89 -6.85 9.34 -15.13
CA VAL A 89 -7.11 10.43 -16.08
C VAL A 89 -5.90 10.61 -17.00
N ASN A 90 -6.12 11.15 -18.21
CA ASN A 90 -5.02 11.49 -19.10
C ASN A 90 -4.09 12.54 -18.45
N MET A 91 -2.80 12.48 -18.76
CA MET A 91 -1.81 13.42 -18.20
C MET A 91 -2.12 14.89 -18.50
N SER A 92 -2.80 15.17 -19.61
CA SER A 92 -3.24 16.52 -19.96
C SER A 92 -4.44 17.03 -19.16
N SER A 93 -5.11 16.15 -18.40
CA SER A 93 -6.38 16.45 -17.69
C SER A 93 -6.26 16.37 -16.17
N ILE A 94 -5.12 15.93 -15.65
CA ILE A 94 -4.90 15.86 -14.21
C ILE A 94 -4.59 17.24 -13.64
N SER A 95 -5.22 17.63 -12.54
CA SER A 95 -4.96 18.91 -11.90
C SER A 95 -3.68 18.88 -11.05
N ILE A 96 -3.14 20.06 -10.75
CA ILE A 96 -1.96 20.20 -9.86
C ILE A 96 -2.25 19.63 -8.48
N GLU A 97 -3.44 19.85 -7.96
CA GLU A 97 -3.90 19.35 -6.65
C GLU A 97 -3.91 17.82 -6.65
N GLN A 98 -4.50 17.21 -7.68
CA GLN A 98 -4.53 15.75 -7.84
C GLN A 98 -3.13 15.14 -7.94
N MET A 99 -2.22 15.77 -8.69
CA MET A 99 -0.82 15.34 -8.75
C MET A 99 -0.18 15.37 -7.36
N ASN A 100 -0.30 16.50 -6.66
CA ASN A 100 0.27 16.68 -5.32
C ASN A 100 -0.26 15.64 -4.33
N GLU A 101 -1.56 15.39 -4.32
CA GLU A 101 -2.18 14.39 -3.44
C GLU A 101 -1.64 12.97 -3.71
N ILE A 102 -1.51 12.57 -4.99
CA ILE A 102 -0.94 11.27 -5.37
C ILE A 102 0.45 11.09 -4.77
N TYR A 103 1.37 12.05 -5.00
CA TYR A 103 2.74 11.92 -4.52
C TYR A 103 2.84 12.04 -3.01
N LYS A 104 2.05 12.93 -2.38
CA LYS A 104 2.01 13.04 -0.93
C LYS A 104 1.59 11.72 -0.29
N ILE A 105 0.43 11.17 -0.66
CA ILE A 105 -0.10 9.96 -0.02
C ILE A 105 0.74 8.72 -0.36
N ASN A 106 1.09 8.53 -1.65
CA ASN A 106 1.70 7.28 -2.08
C ASN A 106 3.21 7.19 -1.78
N THR A 107 3.88 8.33 -1.54
CA THR A 107 5.35 8.38 -1.53
C THR A 107 5.91 9.22 -0.38
N ILE A 108 5.62 10.54 -0.38
CA ILE A 108 6.28 11.49 0.52
C ILE A 108 5.91 11.19 1.98
N ASN A 109 4.63 11.05 2.25
CA ASN A 109 4.13 10.91 3.61
C ASN A 109 4.43 9.54 4.22
N PHE A 110 4.72 8.51 3.39
CA PHE A 110 5.33 7.29 3.88
C PHE A 110 6.69 7.56 4.53
N SER A 111 7.56 8.33 3.86
CA SER A 111 8.89 8.65 4.38
C SER A 111 8.82 9.49 5.66
N ILE A 112 7.88 10.43 5.73
CA ILE A 112 7.63 11.23 6.94
C ILE A 112 7.16 10.32 8.07
N LEU A 113 6.16 9.49 7.83
CA LEU A 113 5.65 8.53 8.82
C LEU A 113 6.73 7.57 9.29
N LEU A 114 7.54 7.03 8.37
CA LEU A 114 8.63 6.15 8.72
C LEU A 114 9.61 6.83 9.69
N ASN A 115 9.96 8.09 9.44
CA ASN A 115 10.85 8.86 10.30
C ASN A 115 10.23 9.13 11.69
N VAL A 116 8.94 9.46 11.75
CA VAL A 116 8.21 9.64 13.02
C VAL A 116 8.15 8.33 13.80
N LEU A 117 7.81 7.22 13.12
CA LEU A 117 7.63 5.92 13.75
C LEU A 117 8.92 5.24 14.19
N ARG A 118 10.05 5.62 13.58
CA ARG A 118 11.37 4.99 13.80
C ARG A 118 11.79 4.94 15.28
N LYS A 119 11.40 5.95 16.06
CA LYS A 119 11.71 6.06 17.50
C LYS A 119 10.99 5.02 18.37
N PHE A 120 9.90 4.47 17.86
CA PHE A 120 9.00 3.56 18.58
C PHE A 120 9.16 2.11 18.14
N PHE A 121 9.98 1.85 17.11
CA PHE A 121 10.21 0.51 16.61
C PHE A 121 11.04 -0.35 17.57
N VAL A 122 10.71 -1.63 17.62
CA VAL A 122 11.62 -2.65 18.14
C VAL A 122 12.91 -2.70 17.30
N GLU A 123 13.94 -3.43 17.74
CA GLU A 123 15.24 -3.48 17.07
C GLU A 123 15.15 -4.01 15.62
N GLU A 124 14.28 -4.98 15.36
CA GLU A 124 14.07 -5.63 14.05
C GLU A 124 12.62 -5.47 13.58
N PRO A 125 12.21 -4.26 13.17
CA PRO A 125 10.82 -4.03 12.76
C PRO A 125 10.53 -4.58 11.36
N THR A 126 9.27 -4.84 11.09
CA THR A 126 8.79 -5.18 9.75
C THR A 126 8.16 -3.97 9.08
N ILE A 127 8.67 -3.57 7.92
CA ILE A 127 8.13 -2.48 7.11
C ILE A 127 7.49 -3.08 5.86
N VAL A 128 6.17 -2.89 5.69
CA VAL A 128 5.44 -3.39 4.52
C VAL A 128 4.92 -2.23 3.69
N GLY A 129 5.30 -2.19 2.43
CA GLY A 129 4.77 -1.21 1.48
C GLY A 129 3.91 -1.87 0.40
N VAL A 130 2.65 -1.43 0.29
CA VAL A 130 1.77 -1.85 -0.79
C VAL A 130 1.97 -0.93 -2.00
N SER A 131 2.78 -1.40 -2.95
CA SER A 131 3.02 -0.78 -4.25
C SER A 131 1.95 -1.20 -5.27
N SER A 132 2.32 -1.44 -6.52
CA SER A 132 1.41 -1.86 -7.59
C SER A 132 2.20 -2.37 -8.80
N PHE A 133 1.59 -3.18 -9.65
CA PHE A 133 2.12 -3.45 -11.00
C PHE A 133 2.20 -2.18 -11.86
N ALA A 134 1.43 -1.13 -11.55
CA ALA A 134 1.56 0.17 -12.20
C ALA A 134 2.97 0.80 -12.04
N SER A 135 3.77 0.36 -11.06
CA SER A 135 5.19 0.74 -10.93
C SER A 135 6.09 0.12 -12.00
N LEU A 136 5.63 -0.94 -12.68
CA LEU A 136 6.40 -1.75 -13.62
C LEU A 136 5.97 -1.55 -15.07
N ILE A 137 4.77 -1.03 -15.32
CA ILE A 137 4.19 -0.84 -16.65
C ILE A 137 3.75 0.60 -16.86
N THR A 138 3.86 1.07 -18.10
CA THR A 138 3.30 2.35 -18.52
C THR A 138 1.91 2.11 -19.10
N ASP A 139 0.89 2.69 -18.49
CA ASP A 139 -0.50 2.53 -18.95
C ASP A 139 -1.22 3.88 -19.04
N LYS A 140 -2.19 3.98 -19.95
CA LYS A 140 -2.98 5.20 -20.17
C LYS A 140 -3.76 5.56 -18.90
N GLY A 141 -3.80 6.83 -18.58
CA GLY A 141 -4.52 7.34 -17.42
C GLY A 141 -3.85 7.10 -16.07
N THR A 142 -2.76 6.33 -15.97
CA THR A 142 -2.11 6.01 -14.70
C THR A 142 -0.72 6.63 -14.54
N GLY A 143 -0.34 7.59 -15.37
CA GLY A 143 1.03 8.12 -15.43
C GLY A 143 1.57 8.55 -14.07
N HIS A 144 0.89 9.46 -13.36
CA HIS A 144 1.34 9.93 -12.04
C HIS A 144 1.19 8.87 -10.95
N TYR A 145 0.15 8.05 -11.00
CA TYR A 145 0.00 6.94 -10.08
C TYR A 145 1.14 5.93 -10.23
N GLY A 146 1.41 5.47 -11.45
CA GLY A 146 2.50 4.54 -11.73
C GLY A 146 3.86 5.10 -11.31
N ALA A 147 4.14 6.37 -11.63
CA ALA A 147 5.37 7.06 -11.23
C ALA A 147 5.51 7.14 -9.71
N SER A 148 4.44 7.48 -8.97
CA SER A 148 4.46 7.53 -7.50
C SER A 148 4.72 6.15 -6.88
N LYS A 149 4.13 5.07 -7.43
CA LYS A 149 4.36 3.70 -6.96
C LYS A 149 5.76 3.19 -7.33
N ALA A 150 6.33 3.62 -8.46
CA ALA A 150 7.72 3.33 -8.80
C ALA A 150 8.69 4.00 -7.82
N ALA A 151 8.49 5.30 -7.53
CA ALA A 151 9.26 6.03 -6.52
C ALA A 151 9.13 5.37 -5.13
N PHE A 152 7.93 4.99 -4.72
CA PHE A 152 7.69 4.30 -3.47
C PHE A 152 8.42 2.96 -3.38
N SER A 153 8.38 2.14 -4.44
CA SER A 153 9.11 0.88 -4.49
C SER A 153 10.62 1.08 -4.38
N GLN A 154 11.14 2.13 -5.03
CA GLN A 154 12.56 2.46 -4.95
C GLN A 154 12.98 2.87 -3.52
N ILE A 155 12.17 3.67 -2.83
CA ILE A 155 12.40 4.06 -1.43
C ILE A 155 12.46 2.82 -0.53
N LEU A 156 11.51 1.87 -0.69
CA LEU A 156 11.50 0.64 0.09
C LEU A 156 12.73 -0.25 -0.18
N ASN A 157 13.16 -0.34 -1.44
CA ASN A 157 14.36 -1.09 -1.81
C ASN A 157 15.62 -0.45 -1.21
N THR A 158 15.72 0.88 -1.22
CA THR A 158 16.83 1.62 -0.60
C THR A 158 16.81 1.42 0.92
N LEU A 159 15.65 1.52 1.56
CA LEU A 159 15.48 1.29 2.98
C LEU A 159 16.01 -0.10 3.41
N ARG A 160 15.75 -1.14 2.61
CA ARG A 160 16.26 -2.50 2.87
C ARG A 160 17.78 -2.57 2.88
N MET A 161 18.45 -1.74 2.08
CA MET A 161 19.91 -1.70 2.01
C MET A 161 20.51 -0.87 3.13
N GLU A 162 19.85 0.23 3.51
CA GLU A 162 20.34 1.16 4.52
C GLU A 162 20.10 0.65 5.96
N GLU A 163 19.02 -0.12 6.15
CA GLU A 163 18.61 -0.65 7.46
C GLU A 163 18.58 -2.20 7.44
N PRO A 164 19.73 -2.87 7.51
CA PRO A 164 19.81 -4.33 7.35
C PRO A 164 19.09 -5.11 8.45
N LYS A 165 18.79 -4.50 9.59
CA LYS A 165 17.97 -5.09 10.65
C LYS A 165 16.45 -5.01 10.36
N TYR A 166 16.03 -4.18 9.40
CA TYR A 166 14.62 -4.06 9.07
C TYR A 166 14.21 -5.15 8.08
N HIS A 167 13.13 -5.86 8.40
CA HIS A 167 12.48 -6.70 7.41
C HIS A 167 11.58 -5.85 6.51
N VAL A 168 12.02 -5.55 5.28
CA VAL A 168 11.25 -4.73 4.33
C VAL A 168 10.58 -5.60 3.28
N LEU A 169 9.25 -5.61 3.28
CA LEU A 169 8.40 -6.35 2.34
C LEU A 169 7.72 -5.40 1.36
N VAL A 170 8.04 -5.52 0.07
CA VAL A 170 7.34 -4.82 -1.02
C VAL A 170 6.25 -5.71 -1.59
N VAL A 171 5.02 -5.21 -1.63
CA VAL A 171 3.89 -5.92 -2.22
C VAL A 171 3.49 -5.23 -3.53
N ASN A 172 3.56 -5.95 -4.63
CA ASN A 172 3.20 -5.47 -5.97
C ASN A 172 1.97 -6.23 -6.48
N PRO A 173 0.77 -5.78 -6.17
CA PRO A 173 -0.44 -6.39 -6.70
C PRO A 173 -0.79 -5.85 -8.09
N GLY A 174 -1.46 -6.70 -8.87
CA GLY A 174 -2.34 -6.25 -9.94
C GLY A 174 -3.64 -5.66 -9.38
N PRO A 175 -4.66 -5.49 -10.20
CA PRO A 175 -5.97 -4.98 -9.78
C PRO A 175 -6.57 -5.82 -8.65
N ILE A 176 -7.16 -5.16 -7.65
CA ILE A 176 -7.77 -5.79 -6.48
C ILE A 176 -9.26 -5.39 -6.44
N ASP A 177 -10.15 -6.32 -6.11
CA ASP A 177 -11.59 -6.06 -5.93
C ASP A 177 -11.82 -5.25 -4.64
N THR A 178 -11.69 -3.94 -4.78
CA THR A 178 -11.83 -3.00 -3.65
C THR A 178 -12.50 -1.70 -4.12
N PRO A 179 -13.03 -0.90 -3.19
CA PRO A 179 -13.56 0.44 -3.53
C PRO A 179 -12.53 1.40 -4.14
N PHE A 180 -11.23 1.11 -3.99
CA PHE A 180 -10.13 1.93 -4.52
C PHE A 180 -10.25 2.13 -6.03
N LEU A 181 -10.40 1.03 -6.79
CA LEU A 181 -10.47 1.08 -8.25
C LEU A 181 -11.69 1.89 -8.72
N LYS A 182 -12.85 1.69 -8.07
CA LYS A 182 -14.08 2.43 -8.40
C LYS A 182 -13.93 3.93 -8.14
N LYS A 183 -13.20 4.32 -7.09
CA LYS A 183 -12.94 5.74 -6.76
C LYS A 183 -11.91 6.37 -7.68
N ALA A 184 -10.92 5.60 -8.14
CA ALA A 184 -9.86 6.08 -9.03
C ALA A 184 -10.36 6.28 -10.46
N ASP A 185 -11.24 5.39 -10.95
CA ASP A 185 -11.72 5.33 -12.33
C ASP A 185 -13.09 6.02 -12.50
N LEU A 186 -13.11 7.34 -12.36
CA LEU A 186 -14.33 8.14 -12.53
C LEU A 186 -14.89 8.13 -13.96
N HIS A 187 -14.03 7.89 -14.94
CA HIS A 187 -14.41 7.91 -16.37
C HIS A 187 -14.63 6.51 -16.96
N GLY A 188 -14.47 5.45 -16.16
CA GLY A 188 -14.71 4.08 -16.58
C GLY A 188 -13.73 3.54 -17.62
N LEU A 189 -12.49 4.01 -17.61
CA LEU A 189 -11.42 3.55 -18.51
C LEU A 189 -11.10 2.06 -18.30
N TYR A 190 -11.33 1.54 -17.08
CA TYR A 190 -11.09 0.15 -16.70
C TYR A 190 -12.36 -0.71 -16.59
N LYS A 191 -13.51 -0.22 -17.10
CA LYS A 191 -14.79 -0.97 -17.05
C LYS A 191 -14.74 -2.36 -17.69
N ASN A 192 -13.91 -2.53 -18.70
CA ASN A 192 -13.79 -3.77 -19.48
C ASN A 192 -12.62 -4.66 -19.02
N MET A 193 -12.04 -4.40 -17.85
CA MET A 193 -10.96 -5.22 -17.33
C MET A 193 -11.43 -6.66 -17.14
N ASN A 194 -10.63 -7.62 -17.60
CA ASN A 194 -10.94 -9.03 -17.45
C ASN A 194 -10.95 -9.42 -15.96
N LYS A 195 -12.12 -9.81 -15.45
CA LYS A 195 -12.33 -10.16 -14.04
C LYS A 195 -11.42 -11.29 -13.53
N THR A 196 -10.89 -12.12 -14.42
CA THR A 196 -9.97 -13.22 -14.07
C THR A 196 -8.67 -12.74 -13.44
N PHE A 197 -8.23 -11.50 -13.75
CA PHE A 197 -7.00 -10.92 -13.21
C PHE A 197 -7.23 -10.09 -11.94
N ILE A 198 -8.48 -9.92 -11.50
CA ILE A 198 -8.81 -9.14 -10.32
C ILE A 198 -8.56 -10.01 -9.08
N LEU A 199 -7.72 -9.51 -8.18
CA LEU A 199 -7.34 -10.22 -6.96
C LEU A 199 -8.40 -10.07 -5.86
N ASN A 200 -8.63 -11.17 -5.14
CA ASN A 200 -9.44 -11.13 -3.91
C ASN A 200 -8.62 -10.51 -2.77
N PRO A 201 -9.12 -9.45 -2.08
CA PRO A 201 -8.37 -8.75 -1.05
C PRO A 201 -8.06 -9.63 0.17
N ASP A 202 -8.96 -10.52 0.61
CA ASP A 202 -8.74 -11.38 1.77
C ASP A 202 -7.63 -12.40 1.49
N LYS A 203 -7.63 -13.04 0.32
CA LYS A 203 -6.57 -13.99 -0.09
C LYS A 203 -5.20 -13.30 -0.24
N LEU A 204 -5.20 -12.06 -0.73
CA LEU A 204 -3.97 -11.29 -0.83
C LEU A 204 -3.47 -10.89 0.57
N ALA A 205 -4.34 -10.45 1.46
CA ALA A 205 -3.99 -10.11 2.84
C ALA A 205 -3.40 -11.31 3.59
N GLU A 206 -3.99 -12.51 3.48
CA GLU A 206 -3.40 -13.73 4.03
C GLU A 206 -2.00 -14.01 3.46
N THR A 207 -1.82 -13.78 2.15
CA THR A 207 -0.51 -13.95 1.50
C THR A 207 0.51 -12.96 2.04
N ILE A 208 0.11 -11.71 2.30
CA ILE A 208 0.95 -10.67 2.90
C ILE A 208 1.34 -11.08 4.33
N VAL A 209 0.38 -11.44 5.18
CA VAL A 209 0.66 -11.85 6.57
C VAL A 209 1.55 -13.09 6.62
N LYS A 210 1.34 -14.07 5.75
CA LYS A 210 2.25 -15.23 5.59
C LYS A 210 3.64 -14.79 5.09
N GLY A 211 3.71 -13.77 4.25
CA GLY A 211 4.96 -13.17 3.78
C GLY A 211 5.76 -12.53 4.92
N ILE A 212 5.09 -11.79 5.79
CA ILE A 212 5.68 -11.21 7.01
C ILE A 212 6.24 -12.33 7.90
N GLN A 213 5.46 -13.38 8.17
CA GLN A 213 5.91 -14.52 8.98
C GLN A 213 7.14 -15.26 8.41
N LYS A 214 7.25 -15.29 7.07
CA LYS A 214 8.33 -15.98 6.34
C LYS A 214 9.47 -15.04 5.95
N GLN A 215 9.45 -13.81 6.42
CA GLN A 215 10.44 -12.78 6.10
C GLN A 215 10.69 -12.61 4.59
N LYS A 216 9.61 -12.65 3.79
CA LYS A 216 9.72 -12.43 2.36
C LYS A 216 10.02 -10.95 2.08
N GLU A 217 10.88 -10.70 1.11
CA GLU A 217 11.22 -9.35 0.67
C GLU A 217 10.26 -8.79 -0.37
N GLU A 218 9.60 -9.67 -1.14
CA GLU A 218 8.71 -9.27 -2.22
C GLU A 218 7.52 -10.22 -2.37
N ILE A 219 6.34 -9.66 -2.65
CA ILE A 219 5.13 -10.38 -3.04
C ILE A 219 4.58 -9.76 -4.32
N ASN A 220 4.56 -10.56 -5.39
CA ASN A 220 4.06 -10.17 -6.71
C ASN A 220 2.85 -11.03 -7.07
N LYS A 221 1.69 -10.42 -7.30
CA LYS A 221 0.45 -11.15 -7.61
C LYS A 221 -0.36 -10.45 -8.71
N PRO A 222 -0.79 -11.21 -9.74
CA PRO A 222 -0.48 -12.62 -10.06
C PRO A 222 0.97 -12.83 -10.47
N GLN A 223 1.57 -13.96 -10.10
CA GLN A 223 3.00 -14.22 -10.36
C GLN A 223 3.36 -14.23 -11.85
N LEU A 224 2.54 -14.88 -12.68
CA LEU A 224 2.79 -14.96 -14.11
C LEU A 224 2.84 -13.56 -14.76
N VAL A 225 1.90 -12.69 -14.39
CA VAL A 225 1.87 -11.31 -14.89
C VAL A 225 3.13 -10.55 -14.47
N HIS A 226 3.61 -10.75 -13.25
CA HIS A 226 4.86 -10.12 -12.79
C HIS A 226 6.05 -10.49 -13.68
N TYR A 227 6.24 -11.76 -13.99
CA TYR A 227 7.34 -12.19 -14.88
C TYR A 227 7.23 -11.55 -16.27
N LEU A 228 6.02 -11.48 -16.83
CA LEU A 228 5.80 -10.79 -18.11
C LEU A 228 6.14 -9.30 -18.02
N LEU A 229 5.78 -8.64 -16.91
CA LEU A 229 6.12 -7.23 -16.68
C LEU A 229 7.63 -7.01 -16.50
N LYS A 230 8.37 -7.94 -15.88
CA LYS A 230 9.84 -7.86 -15.81
C LYS A 230 10.47 -7.97 -17.20
N ILE A 231 10.00 -8.89 -18.04
CA ILE A 231 10.44 -8.99 -19.45
C ILE A 231 10.11 -7.68 -20.18
N TYR A 232 8.92 -7.11 -19.97
CA TYR A 232 8.54 -5.83 -20.53
C TYR A 232 9.52 -4.72 -20.11
N GLN A 233 9.92 -4.65 -18.84
CA GLN A 233 10.81 -3.61 -18.34
C GLN A 233 12.19 -3.61 -19.01
N ILE A 234 12.78 -4.79 -19.23
CA ILE A 234 14.10 -4.92 -19.88
C ILE A 234 14.04 -4.85 -21.40
N SER A 235 12.84 -4.90 -21.99
CA SER A 235 12.66 -4.86 -23.44
C SER A 235 12.98 -3.47 -24.02
N PRO A 236 13.59 -3.39 -25.22
CA PRO A 236 13.77 -2.14 -25.94
C PRO A 236 12.43 -1.42 -26.22
N LEU A 237 12.47 -0.10 -26.36
CA LEU A 237 11.27 0.73 -26.49
C LEU A 237 10.34 0.29 -27.64
N TYR A 238 10.90 -0.12 -28.77
CA TYR A 238 10.10 -0.57 -29.92
C TYR A 238 9.32 -1.87 -29.61
N LEU A 239 9.87 -2.77 -28.80
CA LEU A 239 9.19 -3.97 -28.35
C LEU A 239 8.14 -3.64 -27.28
N LYS A 240 8.42 -2.70 -26.38
CA LYS A 240 7.44 -2.21 -25.40
C LYS A 240 6.16 -1.71 -26.06
N LYS A 241 6.27 -0.95 -27.13
CA LYS A 241 5.12 -0.47 -27.92
C LYS A 241 4.27 -1.61 -28.51
N LYS A 242 4.90 -2.73 -28.92
CA LYS A 242 4.19 -3.92 -29.40
C LYS A 242 3.55 -4.72 -28.27
N LEU A 243 4.32 -4.98 -27.20
CA LEU A 243 3.86 -5.75 -26.04
C LEU A 243 2.74 -5.07 -25.27
N HIS A 244 2.73 -3.74 -25.24
CA HIS A 244 1.68 -2.97 -24.57
C HIS A 244 0.27 -3.32 -25.04
N LYS A 245 0.09 -3.63 -26.34
CA LYS A 245 -1.20 -4.07 -26.91
C LYS A 245 -1.75 -5.35 -26.29
N TYR A 246 -0.90 -6.17 -25.66
CA TYR A 246 -1.26 -7.47 -25.07
C TYR A 246 -1.29 -7.44 -23.53
N LEU A 247 -0.72 -6.40 -22.91
CA LEU A 247 -0.56 -6.30 -21.45
C LEU A 247 -1.46 -5.21 -20.82
N ALA A 248 -1.99 -4.29 -21.63
CA ALA A 248 -2.86 -3.19 -21.21
C ALA A 248 -4.35 -3.55 -21.31
#